data_867f22b1b2ff9e071db5fbd18353020c
#
_entry.id   867f22b1b2ff9e071db5fbd18353020c
#
_cell.length_a   1.000
_cell.length_b   1.000
_cell.length_c   1.000
_cell.angle_alpha   90.00
_cell.angle_beta   90.00
_cell.angle_gamma   90.00
#
_symmetry.space_group_name_H-M   'P 1'
#
loop_
_entity.id
_entity.type
_entity.pdbx_description
1 polymer ?
#
loop_
_entity_poly.entity_id
_entity_poly.type
_entity_poly.pdbx_seq_one_letter_code
_entity_poly.pdbx_strand_id
1 'polypeptide(L)'
;NCHIFRQTKEPWISRGEDTFTIDSVQADRYHDLCLITSEALPFPPAQIGSATSMKKGEEILAIGHSSASPAPITSIGAIKSIYPFENGNVIRSTARFAMGASGSGLFDSEGHLIGINTFKTPGKNAYFYALPIEWLASVKAKPVDTFPIDGKTFWEEDDNHKPLFMQVAEPEIQQDWGKLSTIAEKWIKAEPNNSEAWFELGFAQEHLNQKTEAEKS
;
A
#
# COMPACT_ATOMS: atom_id res chain seq x y z
N ASN A 1 10.56 0.07 0.30
CA ASN A 1 10.04 0.76 1.48
C ASN A 1 11.16 1.24 2.39
N CYS A 2 10.92 2.31 3.18
CA CYS A 2 11.90 2.84 4.12
C CYS A 2 12.04 1.97 5.38
N HIS A 3 10.95 1.37 5.86
CA HIS A 3 10.97 0.59 7.10
C HIS A 3 11.94 -0.60 7.07
N ILE A 4 12.31 -1.10 5.89
CA ILE A 4 13.30 -2.18 5.76
C ILE A 4 14.74 -1.73 6.06
N PHE A 5 14.98 -0.42 6.10
CA PHE A 5 16.31 0.17 6.32
C PHE A 5 16.53 0.73 7.73
N ARG A 6 15.58 0.55 8.65
CA ARG A 6 15.65 1.13 10.01
C ARG A 6 16.83 0.64 10.85
N GLN A 7 17.32 -0.56 10.61
CA GLN A 7 18.42 -1.14 11.35
C GLN A 7 19.65 -1.46 10.48
N THR A 8 19.60 -1.06 9.22
CA THR A 8 20.61 -1.41 8.22
C THR A 8 21.54 -0.23 8.00
N LYS A 9 22.83 -0.41 8.25
CA LYS A 9 23.85 0.62 8.04
C LYS A 9 24.45 0.57 6.64
N GLU A 10 24.64 -0.63 6.11
CA GLU A 10 25.27 -0.88 4.81
C GLU A 10 24.39 -1.83 3.99
N PRO A 11 23.26 -1.33 3.43
CA PRO A 11 22.41 -2.16 2.59
C PRO A 11 23.05 -2.38 1.22
N TRP A 12 22.66 -3.47 0.59
CA TRP A 12 23.12 -3.85 -0.75
C TRP A 12 21.96 -4.49 -1.52
N ILE A 13 22.07 -4.49 -2.85
CA ILE A 13 21.12 -5.15 -3.76
C ILE A 13 21.77 -6.44 -4.23
N SER A 14 21.00 -7.53 -4.31
CA SER A 14 21.49 -8.79 -4.89
C SER A 14 20.51 -9.37 -5.90
N ARG A 15 21.07 -10.07 -6.87
CA ARG A 15 20.33 -10.92 -7.79
C ARG A 15 21.15 -12.17 -8.11
N GLY A 16 20.71 -13.32 -7.63
CA GLY A 16 21.51 -14.54 -7.69
C GLY A 16 22.82 -14.35 -6.92
N GLU A 17 23.96 -14.52 -7.58
CA GLU A 17 25.30 -14.35 -7.00
C GLU A 17 25.85 -12.90 -7.14
N ASP A 18 25.19 -12.06 -7.95
CA ASP A 18 25.61 -10.68 -8.15
C ASP A 18 25.17 -9.79 -6.98
N THR A 19 26.04 -8.87 -6.58
CA THR A 19 25.79 -7.85 -5.56
C THR A 19 26.10 -6.46 -6.09
N PHE A 20 25.24 -5.49 -5.75
CA PHE A 20 25.37 -4.10 -6.17
C PHE A 20 25.32 -3.19 -4.96
N THR A 21 26.23 -2.22 -4.91
CA THR A 21 26.25 -1.20 -3.87
C THR A 21 25.10 -0.21 -4.05
N ILE A 22 24.64 0.37 -2.95
CA ILE A 22 23.71 1.48 -2.98
C ILE A 22 24.50 2.77 -2.82
N ASP A 23 24.42 3.65 -3.83
CA ASP A 23 25.20 4.90 -3.88
C ASP A 23 24.51 6.03 -3.14
N SER A 24 23.18 6.04 -3.17
CA SER A 24 22.37 7.05 -2.48
C SER A 24 20.99 6.56 -2.13
N VAL A 25 20.37 7.23 -1.16
CA VAL A 25 18.97 7.02 -0.78
C VAL A 25 18.27 8.36 -0.63
N GLN A 26 17.03 8.44 -1.09
CA GLN A 26 16.10 9.53 -0.82
C GLN A 26 14.90 8.96 -0.09
N ALA A 27 14.50 9.55 1.03
CA ALA A 27 13.54 8.95 1.95
C ALA A 27 12.31 9.82 2.16
N ASP A 28 11.15 9.24 1.93
CA ASP A 28 9.87 9.71 2.46
C ASP A 28 9.42 8.76 3.57
N ARG A 29 9.82 9.07 4.78
CA ARG A 29 9.62 8.20 5.95
C ARG A 29 8.15 8.02 6.28
N TYR A 30 7.39 9.10 6.19
CA TYR A 30 5.97 9.10 6.50
C TYR A 30 5.17 8.22 5.52
N HIS A 31 5.47 8.32 4.23
CA HIS A 31 4.86 7.47 3.21
C HIS A 31 5.56 6.11 3.02
N ASP A 32 6.59 5.84 3.80
CA ASP A 32 7.35 4.58 3.71
C ASP A 32 7.96 4.30 2.33
N LEU A 33 8.33 5.33 1.60
CA LEU A 33 8.96 5.21 0.28
C LEU A 33 10.41 5.66 0.34
N CYS A 34 11.31 4.73 0.06
CA CYS A 34 12.73 4.99 -0.16
C CYS A 34 13.10 4.71 -1.61
N LEU A 35 13.68 5.70 -2.27
CA LEU A 35 14.31 5.56 -3.58
C LEU A 35 15.80 5.35 -3.36
N ILE A 36 16.31 4.20 -3.76
CA ILE A 36 17.73 3.88 -3.73
C ILE A 36 18.30 3.97 -5.14
N THR A 37 19.52 4.48 -5.25
CA THR A 37 20.26 4.56 -6.52
C THR A 37 21.47 3.64 -6.44
N SER A 38 21.74 2.95 -7.53
CA SER A 38 22.92 2.10 -7.70
C SER A 38 23.43 2.28 -9.12
N GLU A 39 24.75 2.47 -9.28
CA GLU A 39 25.33 2.50 -10.61
C GLU A 39 25.25 1.12 -11.28
N ALA A 40 25.05 1.14 -12.60
CA ALA A 40 25.18 -0.02 -13.46
C ALA A 40 24.34 -1.26 -13.11
N LEU A 41 23.08 -1.07 -12.70
CA LEU A 41 22.13 -2.21 -12.63
C LEU A 41 21.88 -2.74 -14.05
N PRO A 42 22.27 -3.99 -14.37
CA PRO A 42 22.20 -4.55 -15.72
C PRO A 42 20.80 -5.06 -16.09
N PHE A 43 19.75 -4.45 -15.53
CA PHE A 43 18.37 -4.91 -15.68
C PHE A 43 17.53 -3.88 -16.42
N PRO A 44 16.64 -4.31 -17.33
CA PRO A 44 15.70 -3.38 -17.94
C PRO A 44 14.77 -2.82 -16.86
N PRO A 45 14.45 -1.52 -16.90
CA PRO A 45 13.50 -0.92 -15.96
C PRO A 45 12.09 -1.44 -16.23
N ALA A 46 11.28 -1.55 -15.18
CA ALA A 46 9.86 -1.76 -15.33
C ALA A 46 9.22 -0.53 -16.01
N GLN A 47 8.23 -0.76 -16.85
CA GLN A 47 7.41 0.33 -17.37
C GLN A 47 6.54 0.89 -16.25
N ILE A 48 6.55 2.22 -16.10
CA ILE A 48 5.76 2.90 -15.09
C ILE A 48 4.33 3.10 -15.62
N GLY A 49 3.37 2.60 -14.87
CA GLY A 49 1.95 2.81 -15.08
C GLY A 49 1.40 3.93 -14.20
N SER A 50 0.12 3.83 -13.81
CA SER A 50 -0.53 4.80 -12.96
C SER A 50 -1.58 4.15 -12.06
N ALA A 51 -1.49 4.38 -10.75
CA ALA A 51 -2.53 3.99 -9.80
C ALA A 51 -3.84 4.79 -10.00
N THR A 52 -3.75 5.99 -10.57
CA THR A 52 -4.92 6.86 -10.78
C THR A 52 -5.79 6.41 -11.96
N SER A 53 -5.25 5.64 -12.90
CA SER A 53 -6.02 5.08 -14.01
C SER A 53 -6.78 3.79 -13.66
N MET A 54 -6.44 3.18 -12.52
CA MET A 54 -6.97 1.88 -12.12
C MET A 54 -8.38 1.97 -11.55
N LYS A 55 -9.11 0.87 -11.70
CA LYS A 55 -10.49 0.73 -11.21
C LYS A 55 -10.65 -0.52 -10.34
N LYS A 56 -11.64 -0.46 -9.44
CA LYS A 56 -12.06 -1.61 -8.63
C LYS A 56 -12.44 -2.79 -9.52
N GLY A 57 -11.95 -3.98 -9.18
CA GLY A 57 -12.17 -5.22 -9.91
C GLY A 57 -11.12 -5.54 -10.98
N GLU A 58 -10.28 -4.59 -11.38
CA GLU A 58 -9.22 -4.86 -12.37
C GLU A 58 -8.18 -5.85 -11.83
N GLU A 59 -7.72 -6.73 -12.71
CA GLU A 59 -6.69 -7.71 -12.40
C GLU A 59 -5.33 -7.04 -12.20
N ILE A 60 -4.62 -7.51 -11.19
CA ILE A 60 -3.28 -7.00 -10.82
C ILE A 60 -2.38 -8.14 -10.36
N LEU A 61 -1.07 -7.91 -10.41
CA LEU A 61 -0.04 -8.85 -10.03
C LEU A 61 0.87 -8.23 -8.96
N ALA A 62 0.97 -8.90 -7.81
CA ALA A 62 2.00 -8.61 -6.81
C ALA A 62 3.19 -9.54 -7.06
N ILE A 63 4.38 -8.99 -7.29
CA ILE A 63 5.59 -9.75 -7.57
C ILE A 63 6.68 -9.39 -6.58
N GLY A 64 7.12 -10.34 -5.74
CA GLY A 64 8.12 -10.07 -4.72
C GLY A 64 8.57 -11.32 -3.95
N HIS A 65 9.54 -11.14 -3.06
CA HIS A 65 10.15 -12.21 -2.26
C HIS A 65 9.37 -12.52 -0.98
N SER A 66 8.07 -12.88 -1.14
CA SER A 66 7.21 -13.24 -0.01
C SER A 66 7.77 -14.42 0.79
N SER A 67 7.70 -14.32 2.13
CA SER A 67 8.18 -15.37 3.05
C SER A 67 9.67 -15.72 2.87
N ALA A 68 10.49 -14.72 2.54
CA ALA A 68 11.91 -14.87 2.27
C ALA A 68 12.22 -15.90 1.15
N SER A 69 11.32 -16.05 0.19
CA SER A 69 11.54 -16.91 -0.98
C SER A 69 12.82 -16.50 -1.72
N PRO A 70 13.67 -17.45 -2.15
CA PRO A 70 14.89 -17.15 -2.90
C PRO A 70 14.62 -16.61 -4.31
N ALA A 71 13.41 -16.82 -4.84
CA ALA A 71 12.95 -16.28 -6.11
C ALA A 71 11.66 -15.47 -5.92
N PRO A 72 11.41 -14.45 -6.74
CA PRO A 72 10.15 -13.70 -6.68
C PRO A 72 8.94 -14.63 -6.87
N ILE A 73 7.92 -14.42 -6.06
CA ILE A 73 6.63 -15.11 -6.17
C ILE A 73 5.63 -14.13 -6.77
N THR A 74 4.92 -14.57 -7.79
CA THR A 74 3.81 -13.84 -8.39
C THR A 74 2.49 -14.26 -7.75
N SER A 75 1.71 -13.29 -7.30
CA SER A 75 0.36 -13.48 -6.82
C SER A 75 -0.61 -12.66 -7.67
N ILE A 76 -1.55 -13.33 -8.31
CA ILE A 76 -2.60 -12.70 -9.09
C ILE A 76 -3.76 -12.37 -8.16
N GLY A 77 -4.36 -11.20 -8.35
CA GLY A 77 -5.52 -10.74 -7.61
C GLY A 77 -6.26 -9.65 -8.35
N ALA A 78 -7.12 -8.95 -7.63
CA ALA A 78 -7.87 -7.81 -8.17
C ALA A 78 -7.84 -6.64 -7.20
N ILE A 79 -8.03 -5.44 -7.73
CA ILE A 79 -8.22 -4.24 -6.94
C ILE A 79 -9.53 -4.36 -6.18
N LYS A 80 -9.45 -4.26 -4.87
CA LYS A 80 -10.61 -4.34 -3.98
C LYS A 80 -11.16 -2.96 -3.67
N SER A 81 -10.29 -2.00 -3.40
CA SER A 81 -10.64 -0.61 -3.13
C SER A 81 -9.48 0.31 -3.52
N ILE A 82 -9.82 1.55 -3.83
CA ILE A 82 -8.88 2.61 -4.15
C ILE A 82 -9.16 3.77 -3.21
N TYR A 83 -8.17 4.15 -2.43
CA TYR A 83 -8.30 5.18 -1.42
C TYR A 83 -7.52 6.43 -1.82
N PRO A 84 -8.20 7.51 -2.23
CA PRO A 84 -7.54 8.80 -2.38
C PRO A 84 -6.87 9.19 -1.05
N PHE A 85 -5.58 9.43 -1.10
CA PHE A 85 -4.83 9.86 0.08
C PHE A 85 -3.72 10.80 -0.37
N GLU A 86 -3.76 12.04 0.11
CA GLU A 86 -2.90 13.13 -0.35
C GLU A 86 -2.91 13.25 -1.88
N ASN A 87 -1.76 13.13 -2.53
CA ASN A 87 -1.62 13.27 -3.99
C ASN A 87 -1.53 11.92 -4.71
N GLY A 88 -2.14 10.85 -4.19
CA GLY A 88 -2.12 9.54 -4.79
C GLY A 88 -3.29 8.65 -4.37
N ASN A 89 -3.34 7.47 -4.94
CA ASN A 89 -4.36 6.47 -4.68
C ASN A 89 -3.73 5.22 -4.06
N VAL A 90 -3.90 5.04 -2.75
CA VAL A 90 -3.49 3.79 -2.08
C VAL A 90 -4.42 2.66 -2.53
N ILE A 91 -3.83 1.56 -2.98
CA ILE A 91 -4.57 0.42 -3.52
C ILE A 91 -4.68 -0.67 -2.45
N ARG A 92 -5.92 -1.09 -2.14
CA ARG A 92 -6.19 -2.35 -1.42
C ARG A 92 -6.49 -3.44 -2.44
N SER A 93 -5.83 -4.58 -2.33
CA SER A 93 -5.95 -5.65 -3.31
C SER A 93 -6.17 -7.01 -2.67
N THR A 94 -6.53 -8.00 -3.51
CA THR A 94 -6.58 -9.42 -3.15
C THR A 94 -5.30 -10.17 -3.55
N ALA A 95 -4.37 -9.52 -4.25
CA ALA A 95 -3.06 -10.09 -4.57
C ALA A 95 -2.23 -10.22 -3.29
N ARG A 96 -2.00 -11.45 -2.87
CA ARG A 96 -1.40 -11.76 -1.57
C ARG A 96 0.11 -11.61 -1.59
N PHE A 97 0.64 -11.05 -0.52
CA PHE A 97 2.06 -11.06 -0.25
C PHE A 97 2.33 -11.27 1.25
N ALA A 98 3.56 -11.61 1.58
CA ALA A 98 3.97 -11.86 2.96
C ALA A 98 5.23 -11.07 3.30
N MET A 99 5.68 -11.19 4.55
CA MET A 99 6.92 -10.59 5.03
C MET A 99 8.07 -10.91 4.05
N GLY A 100 8.90 -9.94 3.74
CA GLY A 100 9.94 -10.00 2.71
C GLY A 100 9.55 -9.38 1.38
N ALA A 101 8.24 -9.18 1.12
CA ALA A 101 7.77 -8.53 -0.11
C ALA A 101 7.65 -7.00 0.00
N SER A 102 7.93 -6.41 1.15
CA SER A 102 7.93 -4.95 1.33
C SER A 102 8.85 -4.26 0.31
N GLY A 103 8.32 -3.30 -0.45
CA GLY A 103 9.04 -2.62 -1.53
C GLY A 103 8.96 -3.31 -2.88
N SER A 104 8.29 -4.45 -2.98
CA SER A 104 8.06 -5.13 -4.25
C SER A 104 6.98 -4.44 -5.10
N GLY A 105 6.95 -4.75 -6.39
CA GLY A 105 6.02 -4.13 -7.33
C GLY A 105 4.62 -4.71 -7.28
N LEU A 106 3.63 -3.81 -7.45
CA LEU A 106 2.27 -4.12 -7.87
C LEU A 106 2.13 -3.69 -9.32
N PHE A 107 1.70 -4.61 -10.18
CA PHE A 107 1.60 -4.40 -11.63
C PHE A 107 0.16 -4.56 -12.11
N ASP A 108 -0.18 -3.83 -13.18
CA ASP A 108 -1.41 -4.07 -13.92
C ASP A 108 -1.32 -5.33 -14.80
N SER A 109 -2.39 -5.66 -15.51
CA SER A 109 -2.43 -6.83 -16.42
C SER A 109 -1.52 -6.70 -17.65
N GLU A 110 -1.03 -5.49 -17.96
CA GLU A 110 -0.11 -5.23 -19.05
C GLU A 110 1.36 -5.23 -18.60
N GLY A 111 1.60 -5.37 -17.29
CA GLY A 111 2.94 -5.42 -16.68
C GLY A 111 3.51 -4.04 -16.35
N HIS A 112 2.70 -2.99 -16.30
CA HIS A 112 3.14 -1.68 -15.85
C HIS A 112 3.11 -1.61 -14.32
N LEU A 113 4.15 -1.02 -13.74
CA LEU A 113 4.27 -0.82 -12.30
C LEU A 113 3.31 0.30 -11.86
N ILE A 114 2.29 -0.04 -11.10
CA ILE A 114 1.24 0.87 -10.61
C ILE A 114 1.38 1.21 -9.13
N GLY A 115 2.11 0.40 -8.37
CA GLY A 115 2.27 0.62 -6.93
C GLY A 115 3.38 -0.20 -6.30
N ILE A 116 3.65 0.10 -5.04
CA ILE A 116 4.67 -0.55 -4.22
C ILE A 116 3.99 -1.28 -3.06
N ASN A 117 4.07 -2.60 -3.04
CA ASN A 117 3.52 -3.43 -1.97
C ASN A 117 4.21 -3.09 -0.65
N THR A 118 3.45 -2.77 0.39
CA THR A 118 4.02 -2.19 1.60
C THR A 118 3.58 -2.90 2.87
N PHE A 119 2.30 -2.89 3.17
CA PHE A 119 1.80 -3.45 4.43
C PHE A 119 0.52 -4.26 4.21
N LYS A 120 0.21 -5.09 5.18
CA LYS A 120 -1.03 -5.85 5.23
C LYS A 120 -1.59 -5.83 6.65
N THR A 121 -2.91 -5.97 6.77
CA THR A 121 -3.51 -6.19 8.08
C THR A 121 -3.14 -7.57 8.65
N PRO A 122 -3.14 -7.74 9.96
CA PRO A 122 -2.92 -9.04 10.57
C PRO A 122 -4.09 -10.01 10.30
N GLY A 123 -3.84 -11.30 10.48
CA GLY A 123 -4.88 -12.34 10.44
C GLY A 123 -5.03 -13.05 9.08
N LYS A 124 -5.98 -14.01 9.04
CA LYS A 124 -6.23 -14.86 7.86
C LYS A 124 -6.91 -14.11 6.72
N ASN A 125 -7.77 -13.15 7.06
CA ASN A 125 -8.50 -12.30 6.12
C ASN A 125 -7.76 -10.96 5.92
N ALA A 126 -6.45 -11.02 5.79
CA ALA A 126 -5.61 -9.84 5.67
C ALA A 126 -5.95 -9.02 4.41
N TYR A 127 -5.90 -7.71 4.55
CA TYR A 127 -5.96 -6.76 3.45
C TYR A 127 -4.54 -6.39 3.05
N PHE A 128 -4.29 -6.28 1.76
CA PHE A 128 -2.97 -6.03 1.19
C PHE A 128 -2.98 -4.65 0.55
N TYR A 129 -2.03 -3.81 0.94
CA TYR A 129 -1.96 -2.42 0.52
C TYR A 129 -0.69 -2.13 -0.26
N ALA A 130 -0.86 -1.40 -1.35
CA ALA A 130 0.24 -0.86 -2.13
C ALA A 130 0.15 0.67 -2.18
N LEU A 131 1.31 1.31 -2.06
CA LEU A 131 1.47 2.75 -2.19
C LEU A 131 1.48 3.13 -3.67
N PRO A 132 0.88 4.26 -4.06
CA PRO A 132 0.80 4.66 -5.45
C PRO A 132 2.17 5.00 -6.04
N ILE A 133 2.39 4.59 -7.29
CA ILE A 133 3.65 4.87 -7.98
C ILE A 133 3.87 6.37 -8.23
N GLU A 134 2.82 7.15 -8.26
CA GLU A 134 2.86 8.61 -8.42
C GLU A 134 3.69 9.30 -7.34
N TRP A 135 3.74 8.76 -6.14
CA TRP A 135 4.55 9.32 -5.05
C TRP A 135 6.06 9.24 -5.31
N LEU A 136 6.50 8.43 -6.27
CA LEU A 136 7.90 8.35 -6.65
C LEU A 136 8.48 9.72 -7.04
N ALA A 137 7.69 10.56 -7.70
CA ALA A 137 8.12 11.90 -8.11
C ALA A 137 8.46 12.79 -6.91
N SER A 138 7.65 12.73 -5.84
CA SER A 138 7.90 13.49 -4.60
C SER A 138 9.09 12.96 -3.83
N VAL A 139 9.29 11.64 -3.79
CA VAL A 139 10.47 11.03 -3.16
C VAL A 139 11.75 11.46 -3.90
N LYS A 140 11.74 11.42 -5.22
CA LYS A 140 12.86 11.83 -6.07
C LYS A 140 13.28 13.30 -5.88
N ALA A 141 12.36 14.14 -5.43
CA ALA A 141 12.63 15.55 -5.12
C ALA A 141 13.22 15.78 -3.73
N LYS A 142 13.28 14.74 -2.87
CA LYS A 142 13.84 14.86 -1.52
C LYS A 142 15.37 14.91 -1.56
N PRO A 143 16.02 15.52 -0.54
CA PRO A 143 17.47 15.47 -0.41
C PRO A 143 17.96 14.02 -0.22
N VAL A 144 19.21 13.80 -0.57
CA VAL A 144 19.90 12.54 -0.26
C VAL A 144 20.02 12.37 1.24
N ASP A 145 19.75 11.18 1.71
CA ASP A 145 19.76 10.78 3.11
C ASP A 145 20.87 9.77 3.38
N THR A 146 21.02 9.36 4.63
CA THR A 146 22.03 8.36 5.07
C THR A 146 21.37 7.23 5.84
N PHE A 147 21.88 6.02 5.69
CA PHE A 147 21.43 4.87 6.46
C PHE A 147 21.95 4.92 7.93
N PRO A 148 21.19 4.42 8.89
CA PRO A 148 19.85 3.84 8.78
C PRO A 148 18.76 4.89 8.56
N ILE A 149 17.64 4.46 7.96
CA ILE A 149 16.47 5.33 7.73
C ILE A 149 15.45 5.10 8.83
N ASP A 150 15.47 5.92 9.85
CA ASP A 150 14.52 5.87 10.96
C ASP A 150 13.34 6.79 10.73
N GLY A 151 12.20 6.45 11.32
CA GLY A 151 10.97 7.25 11.27
C GLY A 151 9.72 6.40 11.39
N LYS A 152 8.62 7.04 11.75
CA LYS A 152 7.29 6.45 11.85
C LYS A 152 6.54 6.68 10.54
N THR A 153 5.86 5.66 10.07
CA THR A 153 5.04 5.72 8.86
C THR A 153 3.59 6.02 9.21
N PHE A 154 2.79 6.52 8.25
CA PHE A 154 1.38 6.82 8.48
C PHE A 154 0.56 5.59 8.91
N TRP A 155 0.95 4.40 8.48
CA TRP A 155 0.26 3.17 8.84
C TRP A 155 0.67 2.59 10.20
N GLU A 156 1.72 3.14 10.81
CA GLU A 156 2.15 2.85 12.20
C GLU A 156 1.61 3.86 13.21
N GLU A 157 0.86 4.88 12.78
CA GLU A 157 0.22 5.82 13.69
C GLU A 157 -0.74 5.10 14.65
N ASP A 158 -1.05 5.75 15.77
CA ASP A 158 -2.08 5.25 16.68
C ASP A 158 -3.44 5.22 15.95
N ASP A 159 -4.32 4.28 16.29
CA ASP A 159 -5.54 3.99 15.52
C ASP A 159 -6.40 5.23 15.24
N ASN A 160 -6.46 6.18 16.16
CA ASN A 160 -7.20 7.43 15.97
C ASN A 160 -6.52 8.44 15.03
N HIS A 161 -5.25 8.25 14.73
CA HIS A 161 -4.43 9.13 13.87
C HIS A 161 -4.16 8.53 12.48
N LYS A 162 -4.44 7.22 12.31
CA LYS A 162 -4.37 6.61 10.99
C LYS A 162 -5.36 7.26 10.02
N PRO A 163 -5.07 7.26 8.72
CA PRO A 163 -6.06 7.62 7.71
C PRO A 163 -7.35 6.83 7.87
N LEU A 164 -8.50 7.45 7.61
CA LEU A 164 -9.82 6.85 7.88
C LEU A 164 -10.04 5.55 7.10
N PHE A 165 -9.51 5.43 5.88
CA PHE A 165 -9.56 4.19 5.11
C PHE A 165 -8.83 3.02 5.78
N MET A 166 -7.89 3.28 6.68
CA MET A 166 -7.23 2.24 7.46
C MET A 166 -7.99 1.90 8.73
N GLN A 167 -8.68 2.89 9.32
CA GLN A 167 -9.46 2.68 10.54
C GLN A 167 -10.66 1.76 10.32
N VAL A 168 -11.22 1.68 9.12
CA VAL A 168 -12.34 0.79 8.77
C VAL A 168 -11.93 -0.68 8.62
N ALA A 169 -10.67 -0.96 8.35
CA ALA A 169 -10.20 -2.31 8.03
C ALA A 169 -10.36 -3.31 9.18
N GLU A 170 -10.01 -2.92 10.39
CA GLU A 170 -10.11 -3.80 11.56
C GLU A 170 -11.56 -4.13 11.93
N PRO A 171 -12.48 -3.15 12.08
CA PRO A 171 -13.89 -3.42 12.32
C PRO A 171 -14.53 -4.29 11.24
N GLU A 172 -14.22 -4.08 9.97
CA GLU A 172 -14.72 -4.90 8.86
C GLU A 172 -14.26 -6.37 9.03
N ILE A 173 -12.98 -6.60 9.31
CA ILE A 173 -12.42 -7.95 9.51
C ILE A 173 -13.04 -8.63 10.74
N GLN A 174 -13.27 -7.88 11.81
CA GLN A 174 -13.84 -8.38 13.07
C GLN A 174 -15.36 -8.48 13.04
N GLN A 175 -15.99 -7.99 11.97
CA GLN A 175 -17.47 -7.90 11.85
C GLN A 175 -18.11 -7.02 12.94
N ASP A 176 -17.37 -6.02 13.43
CA ASP A 176 -17.90 -4.99 14.34
C ASP A 176 -18.56 -3.88 13.51
N TRP A 177 -19.76 -4.19 13.04
CA TRP A 177 -20.53 -3.33 12.16
C TRP A 177 -20.92 -1.99 12.80
N GLY A 178 -21.10 -1.97 14.12
CA GLY A 178 -21.38 -0.73 14.87
C GLY A 178 -20.18 0.23 14.84
N LYS A 179 -18.98 -0.30 15.10
CA LYS A 179 -17.73 0.47 15.02
C LYS A 179 -17.44 0.89 13.59
N LEU A 180 -17.66 0.01 12.61
CA LEU A 180 -17.48 0.32 11.17
C LEU A 180 -18.39 1.48 10.76
N SER A 181 -19.70 1.44 11.09
CA SER A 181 -20.64 2.51 10.80
C SER A 181 -20.19 3.85 11.39
N THR A 182 -19.75 3.84 12.66
CA THR A 182 -19.28 5.07 13.34
C THR A 182 -18.07 5.69 12.64
N ILE A 183 -17.11 4.86 12.20
CA ILE A 183 -15.91 5.34 11.51
C ILE A 183 -16.27 5.83 10.09
N ALA A 184 -17.14 5.11 9.39
CA ALA A 184 -17.60 5.51 8.06
C ALA A 184 -18.35 6.85 8.09
N GLU A 185 -19.22 7.09 9.08
CA GLU A 185 -19.86 8.39 9.29
C GLU A 185 -18.86 9.51 9.54
N LYS A 186 -17.82 9.24 10.34
CA LYS A 186 -16.72 10.21 10.55
C LYS A 186 -16.00 10.49 9.24
N TRP A 187 -15.78 9.46 8.42
CA TRP A 187 -15.10 9.59 7.13
C TRP A 187 -15.93 10.41 6.14
N ILE A 188 -17.23 10.14 6.02
CA ILE A 188 -18.15 10.94 5.18
C ILE A 188 -18.16 12.42 5.60
N LYS A 189 -18.14 12.72 6.92
CA LYS A 189 -18.07 14.10 7.40
C LYS A 189 -16.77 14.81 6.99
N ALA A 190 -15.66 14.08 6.97
CA ALA A 190 -14.36 14.62 6.55
C ALA A 190 -14.24 14.71 5.02
N GLU A 191 -14.78 13.73 4.31
CA GLU A 191 -14.64 13.55 2.86
C GLU A 191 -16.00 13.18 2.22
N PRO A 192 -16.94 14.12 2.09
CA PRO A 192 -18.33 13.82 1.69
C PRO A 192 -18.46 13.27 0.26
N ASN A 193 -17.46 13.47 -0.59
CA ASN A 193 -17.45 12.97 -1.98
C ASN A 193 -16.66 11.66 -2.13
N ASN A 194 -16.18 11.05 -1.04
CA ASN A 194 -15.43 9.80 -1.10
C ASN A 194 -16.40 8.61 -1.18
N SER A 195 -16.46 7.96 -2.33
CA SER A 195 -17.37 6.83 -2.58
C SER A 195 -17.08 5.61 -1.69
N GLU A 196 -15.82 5.39 -1.28
CA GLU A 196 -15.48 4.28 -0.39
C GLU A 196 -16.04 4.53 1.03
N ALA A 197 -16.07 5.77 1.50
CA ALA A 197 -16.67 6.11 2.80
C ALA A 197 -18.17 5.79 2.83
N TRP A 198 -18.89 6.13 1.76
CA TRP A 198 -20.31 5.79 1.61
C TRP A 198 -20.53 4.28 1.45
N PHE A 199 -19.68 3.61 0.70
CA PHE A 199 -19.72 2.15 0.57
C PHE A 199 -19.56 1.45 1.93
N GLU A 200 -18.59 1.85 2.75
CA GLU A 200 -18.36 1.26 4.07
C GLU A 200 -19.54 1.52 5.03
N LEU A 201 -20.18 2.70 4.93
CA LEU A 201 -21.38 2.98 5.71
C LEU A 201 -22.54 2.08 5.29
N GLY A 202 -22.86 2.02 3.99
CA GLY A 202 -23.93 1.17 3.47
C GLY A 202 -23.70 -0.30 3.78
N PHE A 203 -22.46 -0.77 3.67
CA PHE A 203 -22.08 -2.14 4.00
C PHE A 203 -22.29 -2.46 5.50
N ALA A 204 -21.91 -1.55 6.41
CA ALA A 204 -22.15 -1.70 7.82
C ALA A 204 -23.65 -1.69 8.15
N GLN A 205 -24.43 -0.78 7.55
CA GLN A 205 -25.87 -0.65 7.75
C GLN A 205 -26.63 -1.88 7.27
N GLU A 206 -26.22 -2.48 6.14
CA GLU A 206 -26.82 -3.73 5.64
C GLU A 206 -26.66 -4.84 6.69
N HIS A 207 -25.48 -5.00 7.26
CA HIS A 207 -25.22 -6.02 8.28
C HIS A 207 -25.89 -5.73 9.65
N LEU A 208 -26.21 -4.46 9.91
CA LEU A 208 -27.02 -4.05 11.07
C LEU A 208 -28.53 -4.18 10.84
N ASN A 209 -28.96 -4.71 9.68
CA ASN A 209 -30.36 -4.80 9.25
C ASN A 209 -31.07 -3.43 9.05
N GLN A 210 -30.31 -2.37 8.82
CA GLN A 210 -30.78 -1.01 8.53
C GLN A 210 -30.91 -0.80 7.02
N LYS A 211 -31.72 -1.62 6.35
CA LYS A 211 -31.80 -1.67 4.86
C LYS A 211 -32.18 -0.36 4.21
N THR A 212 -33.13 0.37 4.81
CA THR A 212 -33.60 1.66 4.27
C THR A 212 -32.50 2.74 4.28
N GLU A 213 -31.64 2.71 5.28
CA GLU A 213 -30.49 3.60 5.42
C GLU A 213 -29.38 3.19 4.43
N ALA A 214 -29.10 1.89 4.33
CA ALA A 214 -28.10 1.35 3.41
C ALA A 214 -28.38 1.64 1.93
N GLU A 215 -29.66 1.68 1.53
CA GLU A 215 -30.06 2.05 0.15
C GLU A 215 -29.80 3.52 -0.20
N LYS A 216 -29.58 4.37 0.81
CA LYS A 216 -29.33 5.81 0.62
C LYS A 216 -27.84 6.16 0.70
N SER A 217 -27.04 5.26 1.27
CA SER A 217 -25.58 5.37 1.36
C SER A 217 -24.90 4.89 0.08
#